data_d4e0c4fd2cdd42d57312595466357365
#
_entry.id   d4e0c4fd2cdd42d57312595466357365
#
_cell.length_a   1.000
_cell.length_b   1.000
_cell.length_c   1.000
_cell.angle_alpha   90.00
_cell.angle_beta   90.00
_cell.angle_gamma   90.00
#
_symmetry.space_group_name_H-M   'P 1'
#
loop_
_entity.id
_entity.type
_entity.pdbx_description
1 polymer ?
#
loop_
_entity_poly.entity_id
_entity_poly.type
_entity_poly.pdbx_seq_one_letter_code
_entity_poly.pdbx_strand_id
1 'polypeptide(L)'
;MDINTFKILHSETIEFCQIIEGDLKCIYSLMHVGDIGENYSKLEKTTLGQVVSMLKELDKSSGEQFISDGDYNFLKQMTEKRNYWCHVCYRDFMYEENPLTSLAYKKVRDKLQRAHDRFEQVFKNVEKAKLKATEVF
;
A
#
# COMPACT_ATOMS: atom_id res chain seq x y z
N MET A 1 14.55 -14.88 -12.47
CA MET A 1 14.80 -13.96 -11.30
C MET A 1 15.56 -14.73 -10.24
N ASP A 2 16.75 -14.28 -9.91
CA ASP A 2 17.50 -14.88 -8.82
C ASP A 2 16.99 -14.41 -7.45
N ILE A 3 17.47 -15.04 -6.39
CA ILE A 3 16.99 -14.71 -5.04
C ILE A 3 17.35 -13.29 -4.61
N ASN A 4 18.45 -12.73 -5.08
CA ASN A 4 18.82 -11.37 -4.74
C ASN A 4 17.86 -10.37 -5.37
N THR A 5 17.50 -10.57 -6.63
CA THR A 5 16.47 -9.75 -7.31
C THR A 5 15.12 -9.91 -6.62
N PHE A 6 14.75 -11.12 -6.21
CA PHE A 6 13.53 -11.37 -5.44
C PHE A 6 13.53 -10.54 -4.15
N LYS A 7 14.62 -10.56 -3.40
CA LYS A 7 14.73 -9.81 -2.13
C LYS A 7 14.63 -8.29 -2.35
N ILE A 8 15.19 -7.78 -3.43
CA ILE A 8 15.09 -6.36 -3.78
C ILE A 8 13.64 -5.98 -4.07
N LEU A 9 12.96 -6.73 -4.93
CA LEU A 9 11.55 -6.48 -5.25
C LEU A 9 10.66 -6.61 -4.02
N HIS A 10 10.93 -7.60 -3.16
CA HIS A 10 10.22 -7.79 -1.91
C HIS A 10 10.38 -6.57 -0.99
N SER A 11 11.62 -6.11 -0.80
CA SER A 11 11.90 -4.93 0.01
C SER A 11 11.22 -3.68 -0.52
N GLU A 12 11.26 -3.46 -1.83
CA GLU A 12 10.58 -2.33 -2.47
C GLU A 12 9.06 -2.39 -2.28
N THR A 13 8.47 -3.59 -2.39
CA THR A 13 7.03 -3.78 -2.21
C THR A 13 6.61 -3.39 -0.78
N ILE A 14 7.37 -3.80 0.23
CA ILE A 14 7.13 -3.42 1.62
C ILE A 14 7.28 -1.90 1.80
N GLU A 15 8.29 -1.31 1.20
CA GLU A 15 8.51 0.14 1.23
C GLU A 15 7.31 0.89 0.64
N PHE A 16 6.80 0.48 -0.51
CA PHE A 16 5.60 1.07 -1.10
C PHE A 16 4.41 1.01 -0.14
N CYS A 17 4.18 -0.11 0.53
CA CYS A 17 3.10 -0.24 1.50
C CYS A 17 3.21 0.80 2.62
N GLN A 18 4.40 0.98 3.16
CA GLN A 18 4.63 1.90 4.28
C GLN A 18 4.45 3.36 3.85
N ILE A 19 4.96 3.73 2.68
CA ILE A 19 4.84 5.09 2.16
C ILE A 19 3.38 5.39 1.79
N ILE A 20 2.67 4.46 1.15
CA ILE A 20 1.25 4.61 0.84
C ILE A 20 0.46 4.87 2.12
N GLU A 21 0.68 4.09 3.17
CA GLU A 21 0.00 4.27 4.45
C GLU A 21 0.24 5.66 5.03
N GLY A 22 1.48 6.12 5.05
CA GLY A 22 1.85 7.46 5.50
C GLY A 22 1.19 8.55 4.66
N ASP A 23 1.19 8.41 3.35
CA ASP A 23 0.59 9.39 2.43
C ASP A 23 -0.94 9.47 2.58
N LEU A 24 -1.61 8.32 2.78
CA LEU A 24 -3.06 8.31 3.04
C LEU A 24 -3.42 9.07 4.32
N LYS A 25 -2.62 8.89 5.37
CA LYS A 25 -2.80 9.64 6.63
C LYS A 25 -2.58 11.12 6.43
N CYS A 26 -1.59 11.52 5.63
CA CYS A 26 -1.36 12.92 5.29
C CYS A 26 -2.53 13.53 4.52
N ILE A 27 -3.04 12.85 3.52
CA ILE A 27 -4.19 13.32 2.72
C ILE A 27 -5.40 13.49 3.62
N TYR A 28 -5.73 12.51 4.44
CA TYR A 28 -6.84 12.60 5.38
C TYR A 28 -6.68 13.81 6.32
N SER A 29 -5.48 13.99 6.86
CA SER A 29 -5.19 15.08 7.80
C SER A 29 -5.33 16.46 7.17
N LEU A 30 -5.00 16.58 5.87
CA LEU A 30 -5.19 17.82 5.10
C LEU A 30 -6.68 18.08 4.81
N MET A 31 -7.44 17.06 4.47
CA MET A 31 -8.83 17.19 4.04
C MET A 31 -9.79 17.36 5.22
N HIS A 32 -9.46 16.81 6.38
CA HIS A 32 -10.32 16.89 7.56
C HIS A 32 -10.26 18.30 8.18
N VAL A 33 -11.40 18.78 8.67
CA VAL A 33 -11.49 20.07 9.35
C VAL A 33 -10.61 20.09 10.60
N GLY A 34 -9.90 21.18 10.82
CA GLY A 34 -9.08 21.39 12.00
C GLY A 34 -7.58 21.45 11.70
N ASP A 35 -6.77 21.33 12.74
CA ASP A 35 -5.32 21.38 12.65
C ASP A 35 -4.76 20.08 12.06
N ILE A 36 -3.90 20.20 11.05
CA ILE A 36 -3.31 19.08 10.33
C ILE A 36 -2.53 18.16 11.27
N GLY A 37 -1.70 18.74 12.13
CA GLY A 37 -0.88 17.98 13.09
C GLY A 37 -1.73 17.19 14.09
N GLU A 38 -2.80 17.79 14.60
CA GLU A 38 -3.73 17.10 15.50
C GLU A 38 -4.49 15.99 14.77
N ASN A 39 -4.95 16.26 13.54
CA ASN A 39 -5.62 15.26 12.73
C ASN A 39 -4.72 14.05 12.48
N TYR A 40 -3.46 14.29 12.15
CA TYR A 40 -2.48 13.22 11.92
C TYR A 40 -2.23 12.41 13.22
N SER A 41 -2.05 13.09 14.35
CA SER A 41 -1.81 12.44 15.64
C SER A 41 -2.95 11.51 16.05
N LYS A 42 -4.19 11.86 15.73
CA LYS A 42 -5.38 11.03 16.01
C LYS A 42 -5.37 9.71 15.21
N LEU A 43 -4.64 9.65 14.09
CA LEU A 43 -4.57 8.47 13.25
C LEU A 43 -3.53 7.43 13.71
N GLU A 44 -2.67 7.76 14.67
CA GLU A 44 -1.60 6.85 15.13
C GLU A 44 -2.13 5.49 15.61
N LYS A 45 -3.30 5.48 16.24
CA LYS A 45 -3.96 4.26 16.75
C LYS A 45 -5.02 3.71 15.80
N THR A 46 -5.18 4.32 14.64
CA THR A 46 -6.19 3.94 13.65
C THR A 46 -5.61 2.92 12.69
N THR A 47 -6.33 1.82 12.44
CA THR A 47 -5.88 0.81 11.49
C THR A 47 -5.88 1.36 10.07
N LEU A 48 -5.06 0.77 9.21
CA LEU A 48 -5.01 1.16 7.79
C LEU A 48 -6.38 1.05 7.12
N GLY A 49 -7.12 -0.03 7.38
CA GLY A 49 -8.46 -0.22 6.84
C GLY A 49 -9.43 0.87 7.25
N GLN A 50 -9.35 1.32 8.49
CA GLN A 50 -10.16 2.43 8.99
C GLN A 50 -9.78 3.76 8.33
N VAL A 51 -8.48 4.04 8.16
CA VAL A 51 -7.99 5.23 7.45
C VAL A 51 -8.51 5.25 6.02
N VAL A 52 -8.43 4.13 5.31
CA VAL A 52 -8.92 4.00 3.93
C VAL A 52 -10.43 4.31 3.86
N SER A 53 -11.22 3.73 4.76
CA SER A 53 -12.68 3.95 4.79
C SER A 53 -13.02 5.41 5.09
N MET A 54 -12.37 6.01 6.06
CA MET A 54 -12.59 7.39 6.47
C MET A 54 -12.19 8.36 5.35
N LEU A 55 -11.03 8.12 4.71
CA LEU A 55 -10.55 8.93 3.60
C LEU A 55 -11.48 8.83 2.40
N LYS A 56 -11.92 7.62 2.05
CA LYS A 56 -12.84 7.40 0.94
C LYS A 56 -14.13 8.21 1.10
N GLU A 57 -14.72 8.19 2.29
CA GLU A 57 -15.92 8.93 2.60
C GLU A 57 -15.70 10.43 2.44
N LEU A 58 -14.61 10.95 2.99
CA LEU A 58 -14.24 12.35 2.93
C LEU A 58 -13.94 12.80 1.49
N ASP A 59 -13.20 11.99 0.74
CA ASP A 59 -12.83 12.25 -0.65
C ASP A 59 -14.06 12.29 -1.57
N LYS A 60 -15.00 11.37 -1.40
CA LYS A 60 -16.25 11.35 -2.17
C LYS A 60 -17.14 12.57 -1.87
N SER A 61 -17.13 13.08 -0.67
CA SER A 61 -17.94 14.24 -0.27
C SER A 61 -17.36 15.58 -0.70
N SER A 62 -16.10 15.62 -1.14
CA SER A 62 -15.39 16.86 -1.47
C SER A 62 -15.75 17.45 -2.84
N GLY A 63 -16.51 16.74 -3.65
CA GLY A 63 -16.92 17.18 -5.00
C GLY A 63 -15.91 16.85 -6.09
N GLU A 64 -14.62 16.79 -5.79
CA GLU A 64 -13.56 16.31 -6.68
C GLU A 64 -12.81 15.17 -6.00
N GLN A 65 -12.92 13.98 -6.56
CA GLN A 65 -12.31 12.79 -6.00
C GLN A 65 -10.83 12.71 -6.38
N PHE A 66 -9.93 12.68 -5.38
CA PHE A 66 -8.48 12.63 -5.59
C PHE A 66 -7.97 11.23 -5.91
N ILE A 67 -8.55 10.21 -5.28
CA ILE A 67 -8.16 8.81 -5.44
C ILE A 67 -9.28 8.06 -6.14
N SER A 68 -8.93 7.28 -7.18
CA SER A 68 -9.91 6.53 -7.95
C SER A 68 -10.57 5.41 -7.15
N ASP A 69 -11.77 5.00 -7.57
CA ASP A 69 -12.48 3.86 -6.97
C ASP A 69 -11.69 2.56 -7.10
N GLY A 70 -11.00 2.36 -8.22
CA GLY A 70 -10.13 1.21 -8.44
C GLY A 70 -8.99 1.16 -7.42
N ASP A 71 -8.37 2.30 -7.14
CA ASP A 71 -7.31 2.39 -6.13
C ASP A 71 -7.87 2.17 -4.72
N TYR A 72 -9.05 2.71 -4.40
CA TYR A 72 -9.69 2.43 -3.11
C TYR A 72 -9.99 0.94 -2.92
N ASN A 73 -10.41 0.24 -3.97
CA ASN A 73 -10.64 -1.21 -3.90
C ASN A 73 -9.34 -1.96 -3.59
N PHE A 74 -8.23 -1.57 -4.21
CA PHE A 74 -6.92 -2.13 -3.89
C PHE A 74 -6.50 -1.81 -2.45
N LEU A 75 -6.66 -0.57 -2.03
CA LEU A 75 -6.25 -0.11 -0.70
C LEU A 75 -7.02 -0.82 0.42
N LYS A 76 -8.29 -1.18 0.22
CA LYS A 76 -9.06 -1.98 1.18
C LYS A 76 -8.44 -3.36 1.43
N GLN A 77 -7.77 -3.93 0.42
CA GLN A 77 -7.14 -5.25 0.51
C GLN A 77 -5.66 -5.17 0.88
N MET A 78 -5.11 -3.96 1.00
CA MET A 78 -3.66 -3.77 1.16
C MET A 78 -3.10 -4.40 2.43
N THR A 79 -3.86 -4.37 3.53
CA THR A 79 -3.42 -4.98 4.80
C THR A 79 -3.19 -6.48 4.64
N GLU A 80 -4.11 -7.21 3.99
CA GLU A 80 -3.97 -8.64 3.74
C GLU A 80 -2.77 -8.92 2.82
N LYS A 81 -2.63 -8.14 1.77
CA LYS A 81 -1.51 -8.27 0.83
C LYS A 81 -0.16 -8.01 1.53
N ARG A 82 -0.07 -6.96 2.33
CA ARG A 82 1.11 -6.66 3.14
C ARG A 82 1.43 -7.80 4.11
N ASN A 83 0.43 -8.33 4.79
CA ASN A 83 0.62 -9.45 5.72
C ASN A 83 1.19 -10.68 5.01
N TYR A 84 0.73 -10.98 3.82
CA TYR A 84 1.29 -12.07 3.03
C TYR A 84 2.79 -11.85 2.75
N TRP A 85 3.16 -10.69 2.25
CA TRP A 85 4.56 -10.39 1.91
C TRP A 85 5.46 -10.24 3.14
N CYS A 86 4.94 -9.76 4.25
CA CYS A 86 5.71 -9.62 5.49
C CYS A 86 5.90 -10.94 6.22
N HIS A 87 4.91 -11.84 6.21
CA HIS A 87 4.87 -12.95 7.15
C HIS A 87 4.77 -14.34 6.52
N VAL A 88 4.42 -14.47 5.26
CA VAL A 88 4.08 -15.76 4.66
C VAL A 88 4.95 -16.13 3.46
N CYS A 89 5.27 -15.19 2.59
CA CYS A 89 5.78 -15.49 1.24
C CYS A 89 6.98 -16.44 1.20
N TYR A 90 7.97 -16.26 2.08
CA TYR A 90 9.13 -17.13 2.13
C TYR A 90 8.79 -18.55 2.55
N ARG A 91 7.81 -18.72 3.45
CA ARG A 91 7.37 -20.04 3.90
C ARG A 91 6.73 -20.85 2.78
N ASP A 92 6.20 -20.19 1.76
CA ASP A 92 5.55 -20.87 0.64
C ASP A 92 6.52 -21.60 -0.28
N PHE A 93 7.82 -21.35 -0.17
CA PHE A 93 8.82 -22.05 -1.01
C PHE A 93 10.09 -22.49 -0.29
N MET A 94 10.48 -21.89 0.83
CA MET A 94 11.78 -22.19 1.48
C MET A 94 11.85 -23.57 2.11
N TYR A 95 10.72 -24.22 2.36
CA TYR A 95 10.67 -25.57 2.90
C TYR A 95 10.74 -26.66 1.82
N GLU A 96 10.72 -26.28 0.55
CA GLU A 96 10.86 -27.22 -0.55
C GLU A 96 12.28 -27.78 -0.63
N GLU A 97 12.41 -29.01 -1.14
CA GLU A 97 13.70 -29.53 -1.57
C GLU A 97 14.18 -28.69 -2.76
N ASN A 98 15.45 -28.20 -2.70
CA ASN A 98 15.96 -27.24 -3.67
C ASN A 98 15.02 -26.05 -3.91
N PRO A 99 14.77 -25.22 -2.88
CA PRO A 99 13.71 -24.23 -2.93
C PRO A 99 13.78 -23.27 -4.12
N LEU A 100 14.99 -22.83 -4.50
CA LEU A 100 15.16 -21.80 -5.53
C LEU A 100 14.97 -22.32 -6.97
N THR A 101 14.85 -23.64 -7.16
CA THR A 101 14.51 -24.25 -8.45
C THR A 101 13.13 -24.88 -8.45
N SER A 102 12.38 -24.76 -7.36
CA SER A 102 11.06 -25.36 -7.19
C SER A 102 9.97 -24.61 -7.97
N LEU A 103 8.88 -25.33 -8.27
CA LEU A 103 7.68 -24.72 -8.84
C LEU A 103 7.04 -23.74 -7.86
N ALA A 104 7.11 -24.04 -6.56
CA ALA A 104 6.60 -23.15 -5.51
C ALA A 104 7.29 -21.79 -5.56
N TYR A 105 8.62 -21.75 -5.67
CA TYR A 105 9.38 -20.50 -5.83
C TYR A 105 8.94 -19.74 -7.09
N LYS A 106 8.82 -20.43 -8.22
CA LYS A 106 8.40 -19.80 -9.47
C LYS A 106 7.04 -19.11 -9.32
N LYS A 107 6.09 -19.75 -8.65
CA LYS A 107 4.76 -19.18 -8.41
C LYS A 107 4.83 -17.93 -7.53
N VAL A 108 5.59 -17.98 -6.45
CA VAL A 108 5.74 -16.83 -5.53
C VAL A 108 6.46 -15.68 -6.22
N ARG A 109 7.51 -15.98 -6.98
CA ARG A 109 8.26 -15.00 -7.77
C ARG A 109 7.38 -14.26 -8.77
N ASP A 110 6.56 -14.98 -9.52
CA ASP A 110 5.65 -14.36 -10.49
C ASP A 110 4.57 -13.52 -9.80
N LYS A 111 4.08 -14.02 -8.65
CA LYS A 111 3.14 -13.27 -7.81
C LYS A 111 3.77 -11.99 -7.26
N LEU A 112 5.03 -12.04 -6.84
CA LEU A 112 5.76 -10.86 -6.35
C LEU A 112 5.92 -9.80 -7.45
N GLN A 113 6.29 -10.21 -8.67
CA GLN A 113 6.46 -9.28 -9.78
C GLN A 113 5.16 -8.52 -10.05
N ARG A 114 4.03 -9.23 -10.09
CA ARG A 114 2.72 -8.59 -10.29
C ARG A 114 2.34 -7.69 -9.13
N ALA A 115 2.59 -8.13 -7.90
CA ALA A 115 2.31 -7.34 -6.71
C ALA A 115 3.17 -6.06 -6.67
N HIS A 116 4.47 -6.18 -6.92
CA HIS A 116 5.39 -5.06 -6.97
C HIS A 116 4.91 -4.00 -7.97
N ASP A 117 4.58 -4.40 -9.18
CA ASP A 117 4.14 -3.48 -10.23
C ASP A 117 2.82 -2.79 -9.85
N ARG A 118 1.90 -3.52 -9.23
CA ARG A 118 0.62 -2.95 -8.79
C ARG A 118 0.80 -1.99 -7.60
N PHE A 119 1.60 -2.36 -6.62
CA PHE A 119 1.90 -1.47 -5.49
C PHE A 119 2.61 -0.20 -5.94
N GLU A 120 3.54 -0.31 -6.87
CA GLU A 120 4.22 0.84 -7.46
C GLU A 120 3.24 1.79 -8.14
N GLN A 121 2.29 1.26 -8.90
CA GLN A 121 1.29 2.08 -9.58
C GLN A 121 0.39 2.80 -8.60
N VAL A 122 -0.08 2.10 -7.55
CA VAL A 122 -0.90 2.72 -6.50
C VAL A 122 -0.10 3.75 -5.71
N PHE A 123 1.15 3.45 -5.41
CA PHE A 123 2.08 4.38 -4.77
C PHE A 123 2.17 5.71 -5.55
N LYS A 124 2.38 5.63 -6.86
CA LYS A 124 2.45 6.82 -7.73
C LYS A 124 1.15 7.59 -7.76
N ASN A 125 0.02 6.90 -7.82
CA ASN A 125 -1.30 7.52 -7.84
C ASN A 125 -1.63 8.22 -6.52
N VAL A 126 -1.30 7.61 -5.39
CA VAL A 126 -1.50 8.19 -4.06
C VAL A 126 -0.58 9.39 -3.85
N GLU A 127 0.67 9.33 -4.32
CA GLU A 127 1.59 10.46 -4.28
C GLU A 127 1.05 11.67 -5.04
N LYS A 128 0.50 11.45 -6.23
CA LYS A 128 -0.15 12.51 -7.02
C LYS A 128 -1.35 13.10 -6.28
N ALA A 129 -2.16 12.25 -5.65
CA ALA A 129 -3.31 12.69 -4.86
C ALA A 129 -2.86 13.54 -3.66
N LYS A 130 -1.77 13.17 -3.00
CA LYS A 130 -1.20 13.94 -1.90
C LYS A 130 -0.74 15.32 -2.36
N LEU A 131 -0.05 15.40 -3.48
CA LEU A 131 0.39 16.67 -4.04
C LEU A 131 -0.79 17.59 -4.37
N LYS A 132 -1.85 17.06 -4.98
CA LYS A 132 -3.08 17.83 -5.26
C LYS A 132 -3.75 18.29 -3.98
N ALA A 133 -3.87 17.42 -2.98
CA ALA A 133 -4.46 17.79 -1.69
C ALA A 133 -3.66 18.90 -1.01
N THR A 134 -2.34 18.87 -1.09
CA THR A 134 -1.46 19.93 -0.57
C THR A 134 -1.71 21.27 -1.26
N GLU A 135 -1.98 21.28 -2.55
CA GLU A 135 -2.28 22.49 -3.31
C GLU A 135 -3.68 23.07 -2.98
N VAL A 136 -4.66 22.19 -2.71
CA VAL A 136 -6.06 22.59 -2.47
C VAL A 136 -6.31 22.98 -1.01
N PHE A 137 -5.70 22.26 -0.09
CA PHE A 137 -5.86 22.43 1.35
C PHE A 137 -4.56 22.94 1.98
#